data_92d665550f6f1bea590db9dfbfa5615c
#
_entry.id   92d665550f6f1bea590db9dfbfa5615c
#
_cell.length_a   1.000
_cell.length_b   1.000
_cell.length_c   1.000
_cell.angle_alpha   90.00
_cell.angle_beta   90.00
_cell.angle_gamma   90.00
#
_symmetry.space_group_name_H-M   'P 1'
#
loop_
_entity.id
_entity.type
_entity.pdbx_description
1 polymer ?
#
loop_
_entity_poly.entity_id
_entity_poly.type
_entity_poly.pdbx_seq_one_letter_code
_entity_poly.pdbx_strand_id
1 'polypeptide(L)'
;MSVVRSPPISDCDYINFLVAAQCDVSCVKAAECFSGNGLVITHDAFNRFLTRQSLTPETLWAEVEPFVEKRHGWFVLDDTVIDKVHSEKIALTYFQWSGNQHKVIKGIGLITLVWTDGTSTFPIDYRVYDKDGDHLSKNDHFRAMLQTAADRGFQPYFVLFDSWYAGTANLKCIDRLGWHWFSRIKKNRMVNPDDTDNRPVASLTIPEDGAEVHLKKYGFIKLFHSVNKAGK
;
A
#
# COMPACT_ATOMS: atom_id res chain seq x y z
N MET A 1 -34.56 36.13 -7.78
CA MET A 1 -33.38 35.44 -8.34
C MET A 1 -33.50 33.98 -8.00
N SER A 2 -33.79 33.11 -9.00
CA SER A 2 -33.80 31.67 -8.79
C SER A 2 -32.38 31.18 -8.54
N VAL A 3 -32.15 30.57 -7.39
CA VAL A 3 -30.85 29.91 -7.08
C VAL A 3 -30.74 28.73 -8.05
N VAL A 4 -29.92 28.89 -9.08
CA VAL A 4 -29.55 27.78 -9.96
C VAL A 4 -28.74 26.83 -9.10
N ARG A 5 -29.33 25.71 -8.68
CA ARG A 5 -28.60 24.65 -7.97
C ARG A 5 -27.65 23.99 -8.99
N SER A 6 -26.37 23.97 -8.64
CA SER A 6 -25.39 23.19 -9.41
C SER A 6 -25.89 21.73 -9.52
N PRO A 7 -25.74 21.08 -10.69
CA PRO A 7 -26.09 19.67 -10.83
C PRO A 7 -25.30 18.82 -9.81
N PRO A 8 -25.85 17.67 -9.40
CA PRO A 8 -25.12 16.77 -8.52
C PRO A 8 -23.90 16.22 -9.25
N ILE A 9 -22.74 16.22 -8.57
CA ILE A 9 -21.51 15.57 -9.06
C ILE A 9 -21.67 14.07 -8.91
N SER A 10 -21.37 13.33 -9.97
CA SER A 10 -21.31 11.87 -9.98
C SER A 10 -19.90 11.34 -9.72
N ASP A 11 -19.79 10.05 -9.41
CA ASP A 11 -18.51 9.36 -9.26
C ASP A 11 -17.69 9.44 -10.56
N CYS A 12 -18.33 9.22 -11.71
CA CYS A 12 -17.68 9.32 -13.02
C CYS A 12 -17.11 10.71 -13.30
N ASP A 13 -17.83 11.79 -12.92
CA ASP A 13 -17.33 13.15 -13.08
C ASP A 13 -16.03 13.35 -12.29
N TYR A 14 -16.02 12.93 -11.02
CA TYR A 14 -14.86 13.10 -10.16
C TYR A 14 -13.68 12.23 -10.60
N ILE A 15 -13.94 10.96 -10.97
CA ILE A 15 -12.90 10.04 -11.49
C ILE A 15 -12.31 10.60 -12.78
N ASN A 16 -13.13 11.07 -13.73
CA ASN A 16 -12.66 11.67 -14.96
C ASN A 16 -11.77 12.91 -14.69
N PHE A 17 -12.14 13.73 -13.71
CA PHE A 17 -11.30 14.83 -13.28
C PHE A 17 -9.95 14.33 -12.76
N LEU A 18 -9.92 13.34 -11.86
CA LEU A 18 -8.67 12.81 -11.30
C LEU A 18 -7.75 12.21 -12.37
N VAL A 19 -8.32 11.49 -13.35
CA VAL A 19 -7.57 10.88 -14.46
C VAL A 19 -7.01 11.93 -15.42
N ALA A 20 -7.80 12.97 -15.72
CA ALA A 20 -7.42 14.01 -16.66
C ALA A 20 -6.56 15.13 -16.06
N ALA A 21 -6.57 15.29 -14.73
CA ALA A 21 -5.86 16.36 -14.06
C ALA A 21 -4.35 16.18 -14.14
N GLN A 22 -3.66 17.15 -14.77
CA GLN A 22 -2.19 17.24 -14.83
C GLN A 22 -1.64 18.24 -13.80
N CYS A 23 -2.41 18.53 -12.75
CA CYS A 23 -2.11 19.53 -11.73
C CYS A 23 -2.54 19.03 -10.36
N ASP A 24 -2.28 19.82 -9.32
CA ASP A 24 -2.77 19.55 -7.97
C ASP A 24 -4.29 19.42 -7.97
N VAL A 25 -4.79 18.28 -7.48
CA VAL A 25 -6.22 17.99 -7.41
C VAL A 25 -6.83 18.69 -6.20
N SER A 26 -7.79 19.55 -6.43
CA SER A 26 -8.59 20.21 -5.39
C SER A 26 -10.02 20.40 -5.85
N CYS A 27 -10.96 20.56 -4.91
CA CYS A 27 -12.35 20.84 -5.25
C CYS A 27 -12.53 22.16 -6.01
N VAL A 28 -11.66 23.15 -5.77
CA VAL A 28 -11.63 24.41 -6.52
C VAL A 28 -11.23 24.16 -7.95
N LYS A 29 -10.15 23.39 -8.16
CA LYS A 29 -9.68 23.08 -9.52
C LYS A 29 -10.67 22.21 -10.30
N ALA A 30 -11.31 21.25 -9.63
CA ALA A 30 -12.39 20.47 -10.22
C ALA A 30 -13.55 21.39 -10.67
N ALA A 31 -13.96 22.32 -9.83
CA ALA A 31 -15.03 23.26 -10.17
C ALA A 31 -14.67 24.15 -11.39
N GLU A 32 -13.43 24.61 -11.48
CA GLU A 32 -12.94 25.36 -12.65
C GLU A 32 -13.01 24.51 -13.95
N CYS A 33 -12.56 23.24 -13.88
CA CYS A 33 -12.55 22.36 -15.04
C CYS A 33 -13.95 22.01 -15.56
N PHE A 34 -14.93 21.88 -14.65
CA PHE A 34 -16.32 21.53 -15.00
C PHE A 34 -17.20 22.75 -15.31
N SER A 35 -16.74 23.96 -15.01
CA SER A 35 -17.48 25.18 -15.31
C SER A 35 -17.23 25.62 -16.76
N GLY A 36 -18.29 25.93 -17.50
CA GLY A 36 -18.21 26.39 -18.89
C GLY A 36 -19.58 26.28 -19.59
N ASN A 37 -19.72 26.88 -20.76
CA ASN A 37 -20.94 26.83 -21.58
C ASN A 37 -22.23 27.20 -20.82
N GLY A 38 -22.15 28.14 -19.88
CA GLY A 38 -23.28 28.56 -19.06
C GLY A 38 -23.55 27.69 -17.82
N LEU A 39 -22.77 26.62 -17.61
CA LEU A 39 -22.80 25.80 -16.41
C LEU A 39 -21.82 26.38 -15.38
N VAL A 40 -22.29 26.65 -14.17
CA VAL A 40 -21.46 27.08 -13.04
C VAL A 40 -21.51 25.99 -11.98
N ILE A 41 -20.39 25.29 -11.79
CA ILE A 41 -20.21 24.33 -10.72
C ILE A 41 -19.32 24.94 -9.65
N THR A 42 -19.79 24.92 -8.40
CA THR A 42 -19.03 25.46 -7.27
C THR A 42 -18.16 24.37 -6.63
N HIS A 43 -17.04 24.77 -6.00
CA HIS A 43 -16.22 23.87 -5.21
C HIS A 43 -17.00 23.15 -4.10
N ASP A 44 -18.06 23.77 -3.57
CA ASP A 44 -18.94 23.15 -2.59
C ASP A 44 -19.70 21.93 -3.13
N ALA A 45 -19.97 21.86 -4.45
CA ALA A 45 -20.59 20.69 -5.04
C ALA A 45 -19.67 19.47 -4.90
N PHE A 46 -18.36 19.64 -5.17
CA PHE A 46 -17.34 18.61 -4.99
C PHE A 46 -17.10 18.28 -3.50
N ASN A 47 -17.06 19.28 -2.64
CA ASN A 47 -16.93 19.04 -1.19
C ASN A 47 -18.12 18.21 -0.66
N ARG A 48 -19.36 18.55 -1.05
CA ARG A 48 -20.55 17.75 -0.67
C ARG A 48 -20.54 16.37 -1.26
N PHE A 49 -20.04 16.21 -2.50
CA PHE A 49 -19.84 14.90 -3.11
C PHE A 49 -18.89 14.04 -2.26
N LEU A 50 -17.68 14.52 -1.97
CA LEU A 50 -16.70 13.79 -1.16
C LEU A 50 -17.20 13.48 0.25
N THR A 51 -17.92 14.39 0.88
CA THR A 51 -18.49 14.18 2.23
C THR A 51 -19.55 13.08 2.27
N ARG A 52 -20.26 12.84 1.15
CA ARG A 52 -21.28 11.77 1.04
C ARG A 52 -20.65 10.39 0.84
N GLN A 53 -19.42 10.30 0.41
CA GLN A 53 -18.76 9.03 0.13
C GLN A 53 -18.47 8.27 1.42
N SER A 54 -18.84 7.00 1.46
CA SER A 54 -18.45 6.07 2.52
C SER A 54 -17.20 5.31 2.05
N LEU A 55 -16.05 5.98 2.13
CA LEU A 55 -14.78 5.43 1.62
C LEU A 55 -14.13 4.57 2.72
N THR A 56 -14.47 3.29 2.72
CA THR A 56 -13.87 2.30 3.63
C THR A 56 -13.16 1.20 2.85
N PRO A 57 -12.26 0.42 3.46
CA PRO A 57 -11.67 -0.75 2.82
C PRO A 57 -12.72 -1.77 2.36
N GLU A 58 -13.83 -1.88 3.08
CA GLU A 58 -14.94 -2.78 2.75
C GLU A 58 -15.70 -2.32 1.50
N THR A 59 -15.96 -1.01 1.36
CA THR A 59 -16.61 -0.48 0.15
C THR A 59 -15.70 -0.61 -1.07
N LEU A 60 -14.40 -0.33 -0.91
CA LEU A 60 -13.41 -0.57 -1.97
C LEU A 60 -13.44 -2.04 -2.41
N TRP A 61 -13.43 -2.97 -1.45
CA TRP A 61 -13.46 -4.40 -1.76
C TRP A 61 -14.75 -4.79 -2.49
N ALA A 62 -15.91 -4.32 -2.04
CA ALA A 62 -17.19 -4.64 -2.67
C ALA A 62 -17.26 -4.20 -4.14
N GLU A 63 -16.62 -3.08 -4.49
CA GLU A 63 -16.53 -2.60 -5.87
C GLU A 63 -15.56 -3.43 -6.73
N VAL A 64 -14.48 -3.91 -6.15
CA VAL A 64 -13.39 -4.58 -6.87
C VAL A 64 -13.62 -6.09 -6.98
N GLU A 65 -14.26 -6.70 -5.98
CA GLU A 65 -14.45 -8.16 -5.87
C GLU A 65 -14.99 -8.84 -7.14
N PRO A 66 -15.98 -8.29 -7.88
CA PRO A 66 -16.51 -8.93 -9.07
C PRO A 66 -15.50 -9.12 -10.21
N PHE A 67 -14.39 -8.41 -10.19
CA PHE A 67 -13.35 -8.41 -11.22
C PHE A 67 -12.11 -9.23 -10.84
N VAL A 68 -12.06 -9.76 -9.61
CA VAL A 68 -10.85 -10.37 -9.05
C VAL A 68 -10.94 -11.88 -9.07
N GLU A 69 -10.05 -12.52 -9.81
CA GLU A 69 -9.74 -13.95 -9.63
C GLU A 69 -8.78 -14.10 -8.43
N LYS A 70 -9.24 -14.80 -7.39
CA LYS A 70 -8.56 -14.88 -6.09
C LYS A 70 -7.42 -15.92 -6.04
N ARG A 71 -7.08 -16.53 -7.18
CA ARG A 71 -6.04 -17.55 -7.33
C ARG A 71 -5.06 -17.12 -8.40
N HIS A 72 -3.89 -17.78 -8.40
CA HIS A 72 -2.89 -17.60 -9.46
C HIS A 72 -2.33 -16.19 -9.60
N GLY A 73 -2.16 -15.49 -8.48
CA GLY A 73 -1.61 -14.14 -8.45
C GLY A 73 -0.72 -13.89 -7.23
N TRP A 74 -0.37 -12.63 -7.06
CA TRP A 74 0.52 -12.17 -6.00
C TRP A 74 -0.10 -11.03 -5.23
N PHE A 75 0.17 -10.99 -3.93
CA PHE A 75 -0.02 -9.78 -3.15
C PHE A 75 1.21 -8.90 -3.20
N VAL A 76 0.99 -7.60 -3.32
CA VAL A 76 2.01 -6.57 -3.12
C VAL A 76 1.54 -5.68 -1.98
N LEU A 77 2.34 -5.61 -0.92
CA LEU A 77 2.06 -4.74 0.22
C LEU A 77 3.18 -3.71 0.36
N ASP A 78 2.78 -2.45 0.41
CA ASP A 78 3.70 -1.33 0.59
C ASP A 78 3.02 -0.20 1.37
N ASP A 79 3.82 0.75 1.86
CA ASP A 79 3.30 1.95 2.50
C ASP A 79 3.89 3.22 1.87
N THR A 80 3.10 4.25 1.89
CA THR A 80 3.50 5.58 1.41
C THR A 80 3.11 6.66 2.41
N VAL A 81 3.74 7.82 2.27
CA VAL A 81 3.38 9.03 3.01
C VAL A 81 2.81 10.05 2.05
N ILE A 82 1.52 10.35 2.21
CA ILE A 82 0.86 11.42 1.48
C ILE A 82 1.28 12.75 2.13
N ASP A 83 2.08 13.53 1.41
CA ASP A 83 2.60 14.81 1.89
C ASP A 83 1.46 15.79 2.21
N LYS A 84 1.50 16.33 3.43
CA LYS A 84 0.56 17.31 3.96
C LYS A 84 1.30 18.39 4.78
N VAL A 85 2.47 18.78 4.32
CA VAL A 85 3.38 19.69 5.04
C VAL A 85 2.71 21.01 5.45
N HIS A 86 1.80 21.52 4.63
CA HIS A 86 1.06 22.75 4.87
C HIS A 86 -0.25 22.56 5.66
N SER A 87 -0.56 21.32 6.05
CA SER A 87 -1.79 21.06 6.80
C SER A 87 -1.64 21.41 8.28
N GLU A 88 -2.55 22.25 8.79
CA GLU A 88 -2.62 22.60 10.21
C GLU A 88 -3.77 21.88 10.94
N LYS A 89 -4.81 21.46 10.19
CA LYS A 89 -6.09 21.00 10.76
C LYS A 89 -6.39 19.52 10.56
N ILE A 90 -5.57 18.78 9.81
CA ILE A 90 -5.79 17.34 9.56
C ILE A 90 -5.21 16.56 10.74
N ALA A 91 -6.05 15.94 11.55
CA ALA A 91 -5.66 15.21 12.76
C ALA A 91 -4.73 14.02 12.49
N LEU A 92 -4.85 13.36 11.30
CA LEU A 92 -4.07 12.19 10.90
C LEU A 92 -2.66 12.52 10.40
N THR A 93 -2.25 13.79 10.41
CA THR A 93 -0.90 14.19 9.96
C THR A 93 0.10 14.17 11.11
N TYR A 94 1.22 13.51 10.89
CA TYR A 94 2.35 13.52 11.82
C TYR A 94 3.68 13.47 11.04
N PHE A 95 4.79 13.75 11.74
CA PHE A 95 6.10 13.68 11.15
C PHE A 95 6.56 12.22 11.04
N GLN A 96 6.88 11.78 9.81
CA GLN A 96 7.33 10.43 9.52
C GLN A 96 8.31 10.40 8.35
N TRP A 97 9.11 9.35 8.27
CA TRP A 97 10.05 9.17 7.18
C TRP A 97 9.31 8.86 5.88
N SER A 98 9.61 9.61 4.82
CA SER A 98 9.15 9.34 3.45
C SER A 98 10.27 8.68 2.66
N GLY A 99 10.04 7.44 2.22
CA GLY A 99 10.96 6.72 1.33
C GLY A 99 11.15 7.43 -0.02
N ASN A 100 10.09 8.01 -0.56
CA ASN A 100 10.13 8.74 -1.83
C ASN A 100 10.93 10.05 -1.76
N GLN A 101 10.80 10.78 -0.66
CA GLN A 101 11.49 12.06 -0.49
C GLN A 101 12.83 11.95 0.27
N HIS A 102 13.16 10.76 0.80
CA HIS A 102 14.37 10.49 1.61
C HIS A 102 14.57 11.47 2.77
N LYS A 103 13.47 11.92 3.39
CA LYS A 103 13.46 12.84 4.53
C LYS A 103 12.23 12.63 5.41
N VAL A 104 12.27 13.22 6.59
CA VAL A 104 11.08 13.30 7.46
C VAL A 104 10.16 14.40 6.94
N ILE A 105 8.90 14.05 6.68
CA ILE A 105 7.86 15.00 6.25
C ILE A 105 6.63 14.88 7.14
N LYS A 106 5.84 15.95 7.19
CA LYS A 106 4.52 15.93 7.80
C LYS A 106 3.52 15.40 6.77
N GLY A 107 2.84 14.30 7.08
CA GLY A 107 1.91 13.68 6.13
C GLY A 107 1.06 12.59 6.76
N ILE A 108 0.21 12.00 5.94
CA ILE A 108 -0.67 10.88 6.30
C ILE A 108 0.00 9.59 5.81
N GLY A 109 0.21 8.64 6.71
CA GLY A 109 0.70 7.32 6.36
C GLY A 109 -0.43 6.46 5.77
N LEU A 110 -0.20 5.85 4.63
CA LEU A 110 -1.13 4.95 3.96
C LEU A 110 -0.44 3.61 3.71
N ILE A 111 -1.05 2.52 4.16
CA ILE A 111 -0.61 1.15 3.89
C ILE A 111 -1.59 0.57 2.88
N THR A 112 -1.10 -0.06 1.83
CA THR A 112 -1.92 -0.62 0.77
C THR A 112 -1.60 -2.10 0.54
N LEU A 113 -2.65 -2.88 0.30
CA LEU A 113 -2.56 -4.26 -0.17
C LEU A 113 -3.17 -4.34 -1.56
N VAL A 114 -2.37 -4.77 -2.51
CA VAL A 114 -2.74 -4.88 -3.92
C VAL A 114 -2.63 -6.33 -4.35
N TRP A 115 -3.59 -6.78 -5.15
CA TRP A 115 -3.56 -8.07 -5.83
C TRP A 115 -3.21 -7.90 -7.30
N THR A 116 -2.39 -8.75 -7.86
CA THR A 116 -2.12 -8.77 -9.29
C THR A 116 -1.98 -10.20 -9.81
N ASP A 117 -2.51 -10.45 -11.00
CA ASP A 117 -2.32 -11.68 -11.78
C ASP A 117 -1.19 -11.53 -12.82
N GLY A 118 -0.49 -10.39 -12.82
CA GLY A 118 0.54 -10.04 -13.79
C GLY A 118 0.01 -9.27 -15.01
N THR A 119 -1.29 -9.25 -15.23
CA THR A 119 -1.97 -8.48 -16.30
C THR A 119 -2.77 -7.33 -15.69
N SER A 120 -3.59 -7.65 -14.71
CA SER A 120 -4.44 -6.70 -13.99
C SER A 120 -3.91 -6.46 -12.58
N THR A 121 -4.25 -5.32 -12.03
CA THR A 121 -3.84 -4.92 -10.67
C THR A 121 -5.02 -4.30 -9.96
N PHE A 122 -5.36 -4.85 -8.79
CA PHE A 122 -6.53 -4.46 -8.01
C PHE A 122 -6.14 -4.05 -6.59
N PRO A 123 -6.57 -2.88 -6.10
CA PRO A 123 -6.44 -2.54 -4.69
C PRO A 123 -7.41 -3.42 -3.88
N ILE A 124 -6.91 -4.17 -2.91
CA ILE A 124 -7.72 -5.12 -2.12
C ILE A 124 -8.08 -4.55 -0.75
N ASP A 125 -7.16 -3.85 -0.16
CA ASP A 125 -7.33 -3.24 1.15
C ASP A 125 -6.39 -2.04 1.30
N TYR A 126 -6.75 -1.11 2.16
CA TYR A 126 -5.88 -0.01 2.58
C TYR A 126 -6.10 0.33 4.05
N ARG A 127 -5.08 0.89 4.69
CA ARG A 127 -5.16 1.40 6.06
C ARG A 127 -4.55 2.79 6.12
N VAL A 128 -5.31 3.73 6.65
CA VAL A 128 -4.74 5.01 7.08
C VAL A 128 -4.09 4.79 8.43
N TYR A 129 -2.78 5.05 8.51
CA TYR A 129 -2.02 4.81 9.73
C TYR A 129 -2.28 5.92 10.75
N ASP A 130 -2.96 5.59 11.84
CA ASP A 130 -3.27 6.46 12.96
C ASP A 130 -2.70 5.87 14.26
N LYS A 131 -1.41 6.13 14.49
CA LYS A 131 -0.67 5.58 15.63
C LYS A 131 -1.31 5.87 16.99
N ASP A 132 -1.93 7.04 17.13
CA ASP A 132 -2.49 7.49 18.39
C ASP A 132 -3.96 7.09 18.55
N GLY A 133 -4.67 6.81 17.45
CA GLY A 133 -6.07 6.45 17.43
C GLY A 133 -6.32 4.96 17.70
N ASP A 134 -5.64 4.08 16.97
CA ASP A 134 -5.84 2.63 17.08
C ASP A 134 -4.75 1.89 17.85
N HIS A 135 -3.65 2.56 18.18
CA HIS A 135 -2.47 2.02 18.87
C HIS A 135 -1.80 0.84 18.16
N LEU A 136 -2.09 0.65 16.86
CA LEU A 136 -1.51 -0.40 16.04
C LEU A 136 -0.24 0.09 15.33
N SER A 137 0.74 -0.79 15.18
CA SER A 137 1.89 -0.53 14.33
C SER A 137 1.55 -0.85 12.86
N LYS A 138 2.32 -0.31 11.92
CA LYS A 138 2.21 -0.69 10.50
C LYS A 138 2.35 -2.21 10.29
N ASN A 139 3.13 -2.90 11.15
CA ASN A 139 3.25 -4.36 11.11
C ASN A 139 1.98 -5.07 11.61
N ASP A 140 1.23 -4.48 12.54
CA ASP A 140 -0.06 -5.02 12.97
C ASP A 140 -1.09 -4.88 11.84
N HIS A 141 -1.15 -3.73 11.18
CA HIS A 141 -1.97 -3.54 9.98
C HIS A 141 -1.59 -4.53 8.87
N PHE A 142 -0.29 -4.73 8.60
CA PHE A 142 0.20 -5.73 7.65
C PHE A 142 -0.45 -7.10 7.90
N ARG A 143 -0.36 -7.60 9.12
CA ARG A 143 -0.91 -8.91 9.48
C ARG A 143 -2.44 -8.95 9.41
N ALA A 144 -3.11 -7.88 9.84
CA ALA A 144 -4.56 -7.79 9.79
C ALA A 144 -5.08 -7.78 8.35
N MET A 145 -4.42 -7.05 7.44
CA MET A 145 -4.79 -7.02 6.01
C MET A 145 -4.62 -8.39 5.34
N LEU A 146 -3.53 -9.12 5.65
CA LEU A 146 -3.34 -10.49 5.14
C LEU A 146 -4.38 -11.46 5.69
N GLN A 147 -4.76 -11.34 6.96
CA GLN A 147 -5.83 -12.15 7.54
C GLN A 147 -7.16 -11.86 6.84
N THR A 148 -7.50 -10.59 6.64
CA THR A 148 -8.70 -10.19 5.89
C THR A 148 -8.71 -10.77 4.47
N ALA A 149 -7.56 -10.77 3.79
CA ALA A 149 -7.45 -11.36 2.46
C ALA A 149 -7.63 -12.89 2.49
N ALA A 150 -7.11 -13.57 3.51
CA ALA A 150 -7.32 -15.01 3.69
C ALA A 150 -8.81 -15.33 3.95
N ASP A 151 -9.49 -14.55 4.78
CA ASP A 151 -10.92 -14.69 5.07
C ASP A 151 -11.79 -14.46 3.81
N ARG A 152 -11.31 -13.62 2.87
CA ARG A 152 -11.91 -13.42 1.53
C ARG A 152 -11.62 -14.55 0.55
N GLY A 153 -10.84 -15.55 0.94
CA GLY A 153 -10.55 -16.76 0.15
C GLY A 153 -9.41 -16.64 -0.86
N PHE A 154 -8.54 -15.66 -0.74
CA PHE A 154 -7.37 -15.53 -1.60
C PHE A 154 -6.36 -16.66 -1.42
N GLN A 155 -5.72 -17.05 -2.52
CA GLN A 155 -4.66 -18.06 -2.57
C GLN A 155 -3.48 -17.55 -3.43
N PRO A 156 -2.64 -16.65 -2.89
CA PRO A 156 -1.52 -16.09 -3.61
C PRO A 156 -0.40 -17.12 -3.82
N TYR A 157 0.37 -16.98 -4.91
CA TYR A 157 1.66 -17.65 -5.03
C TYR A 157 2.67 -17.07 -4.03
N PHE A 158 2.70 -15.74 -3.92
CA PHE A 158 3.59 -15.04 -3.01
C PHE A 158 2.94 -13.77 -2.46
N VAL A 159 3.37 -13.39 -1.26
CA VAL A 159 3.19 -12.06 -0.69
C VAL A 159 4.50 -11.29 -0.87
N LEU A 160 4.47 -10.20 -1.62
CA LEU A 160 5.61 -9.34 -1.91
C LEU A 160 5.57 -8.09 -1.03
N PHE A 161 6.68 -7.74 -0.44
CA PHE A 161 6.81 -6.55 0.42
C PHE A 161 8.27 -6.13 0.54
N ASP A 162 8.50 -4.93 1.02
CA ASP A 162 9.85 -4.42 1.22
C ASP A 162 10.52 -4.99 2.49
N SER A 163 11.82 -4.79 2.61
CA SER A 163 12.63 -5.30 3.72
C SER A 163 12.24 -4.76 5.10
N TRP A 164 11.47 -3.67 5.15
CA TRP A 164 10.99 -3.11 6.41
C TRP A 164 9.96 -4.03 7.06
N TYR A 165 9.11 -4.67 6.24
CA TYR A 165 8.11 -5.64 6.69
C TYR A 165 8.65 -7.06 6.90
N ALA A 166 9.92 -7.34 6.56
CA ALA A 166 10.52 -8.68 6.69
C ALA A 166 10.81 -9.09 8.16
N GLY A 167 10.02 -8.62 9.11
CA GLY A 167 10.07 -9.02 10.51
C GLY A 167 9.58 -10.45 10.73
N THR A 168 10.21 -11.21 11.64
CA THR A 168 9.89 -12.62 11.89
C THR A 168 8.41 -12.87 12.20
N ALA A 169 7.74 -11.94 12.88
CA ALA A 169 6.32 -12.06 13.19
C ALA A 169 5.44 -12.02 11.92
N ASN A 170 5.80 -11.16 10.96
CA ASN A 170 5.10 -11.06 9.67
C ASN A 170 5.33 -12.31 8.82
N LEU A 171 6.60 -12.77 8.73
CA LEU A 171 6.93 -13.99 7.99
C LEU A 171 6.15 -15.20 8.54
N LYS A 172 6.14 -15.40 9.86
CA LYS A 172 5.36 -16.44 10.52
C LYS A 172 3.84 -16.28 10.34
N CYS A 173 3.34 -15.05 10.17
CA CYS A 173 1.94 -14.83 9.84
C CYS A 173 1.61 -15.38 8.46
N ILE A 174 2.45 -15.10 7.46
CA ILE A 174 2.28 -15.59 6.08
C ILE A 174 2.33 -17.12 6.05
N ASP A 175 3.31 -17.74 6.75
CA ASP A 175 3.41 -19.20 6.84
C ASP A 175 2.17 -19.85 7.46
N ARG A 176 1.60 -19.25 8.52
CA ARG A 176 0.36 -19.78 9.16
C ARG A 176 -0.85 -19.73 8.24
N LEU A 177 -0.86 -18.79 7.27
CA LEU A 177 -1.87 -18.73 6.22
C LEU A 177 -1.62 -19.75 5.09
N GLY A 178 -0.52 -20.51 5.14
CA GLY A 178 -0.11 -21.45 4.11
C GLY A 178 0.42 -20.79 2.85
N TRP A 179 0.85 -19.55 2.94
CA TRP A 179 1.34 -18.76 1.82
C TRP A 179 2.85 -18.65 1.79
N HIS A 180 3.41 -18.31 0.64
CA HIS A 180 4.83 -18.00 0.48
C HIS A 180 5.05 -16.50 0.43
N TRP A 181 6.28 -16.08 0.72
CA TRP A 181 6.65 -14.67 0.66
C TRP A 181 7.92 -14.46 -0.17
N PHE A 182 8.03 -13.26 -0.73
CA PHE A 182 9.23 -12.81 -1.42
C PHE A 182 9.52 -11.36 -1.02
N SER A 183 10.71 -11.11 -0.49
CA SER A 183 11.09 -9.80 0.03
C SER A 183 12.59 -9.60 -0.04
N ARG A 184 13.01 -8.35 -0.06
CA ARG A 184 14.42 -8.04 0.20
C ARG A 184 14.75 -8.33 1.66
N ILE A 185 15.94 -8.87 1.88
CA ILE A 185 16.48 -9.07 3.23
C ILE A 185 17.58 -8.02 3.47
N LYS A 186 17.54 -7.39 4.64
CA LYS A 186 18.56 -6.41 5.03
C LYS A 186 19.94 -7.08 5.14
N LYS A 187 20.98 -6.41 4.65
CA LYS A 187 22.37 -6.94 4.65
C LYS A 187 22.89 -7.35 6.03
N ASN A 188 22.42 -6.69 7.09
CA ASN A 188 22.77 -7.00 8.49
C ASN A 188 21.89 -8.08 9.13
N ARG A 189 20.96 -8.68 8.41
CA ARG A 189 20.13 -9.75 8.93
C ARG A 189 20.99 -10.98 9.23
N MET A 190 20.81 -11.55 10.43
CA MET A 190 21.57 -12.72 10.87
C MET A 190 20.94 -14.01 10.36
N VAL A 191 21.74 -14.81 9.67
CA VAL A 191 21.39 -16.12 9.15
C VAL A 191 22.50 -17.12 9.46
N ASN A 192 22.16 -18.40 9.49
CA ASN A 192 23.11 -19.50 9.62
C ASN A 192 23.07 -20.34 8.34
N PRO A 193 24.11 -20.29 7.49
CA PRO A 193 24.14 -20.98 6.20
C PRO A 193 24.59 -22.43 6.29
N ASP A 194 25.31 -22.84 7.32
CA ASP A 194 26.08 -24.08 7.39
C ASP A 194 25.96 -24.80 8.75
N ASP A 195 24.94 -24.45 9.52
CA ASP A 195 24.66 -24.94 10.86
C ASP A 195 25.81 -24.75 11.89
N THR A 196 26.69 -23.82 11.61
CA THR A 196 27.80 -23.45 12.54
C THR A 196 27.42 -22.22 13.36
N ASP A 197 27.49 -21.02 12.73
CA ASP A 197 27.27 -19.75 13.41
C ASP A 197 26.38 -18.79 12.64
N ASN A 198 25.66 -17.93 13.40
CA ASN A 198 24.90 -16.84 12.81
C ASN A 198 25.84 -15.73 12.33
N ARG A 199 25.74 -15.36 11.07
CA ARG A 199 26.49 -14.27 10.44
C ARG A 199 25.60 -13.40 9.58
N PRO A 200 25.96 -12.13 9.32
CA PRO A 200 25.11 -11.24 8.52
C PRO A 200 25.07 -11.69 7.06
N VAL A 201 23.92 -11.52 6.41
CA VAL A 201 23.73 -11.83 4.98
C VAL A 201 24.80 -11.19 4.10
N ALA A 202 25.28 -9.99 4.44
CA ALA A 202 26.33 -9.31 3.70
C ALA A 202 27.67 -10.07 3.64
N SER A 203 27.92 -11.02 4.54
CA SER A 203 29.16 -11.82 4.57
C SER A 203 29.07 -13.09 3.74
N LEU A 204 27.91 -13.39 3.14
CA LEU A 204 27.69 -14.61 2.38
C LEU A 204 28.01 -14.42 0.90
N THR A 205 28.63 -15.44 0.31
CA THR A 205 28.65 -15.62 -1.15
C THR A 205 27.44 -16.44 -1.54
N ILE A 206 26.53 -15.85 -2.30
CA ILE A 206 25.28 -16.49 -2.73
C ILE A 206 25.43 -16.95 -4.18
N PRO A 207 25.33 -18.25 -4.46
CA PRO A 207 25.35 -18.80 -5.83
C PRO A 207 24.18 -18.26 -6.69
N GLU A 208 24.28 -18.41 -8.01
CA GLU A 208 23.21 -17.98 -8.94
C GLU A 208 21.88 -18.71 -8.70
N ASP A 209 21.94 -19.99 -8.36
CA ASP A 209 20.77 -20.81 -8.04
C ASP A 209 20.23 -20.57 -6.61
N GLY A 210 20.86 -19.66 -5.86
CA GLY A 210 20.51 -19.27 -4.50
C GLY A 210 21.17 -20.15 -3.44
N ALA A 211 21.07 -19.72 -2.19
CA ALA A 211 21.59 -20.43 -1.01
C ALA A 211 20.46 -20.68 -0.01
N GLU A 212 20.33 -21.90 0.48
CA GLU A 212 19.45 -22.24 1.58
C GLU A 212 20.16 -21.91 2.90
N VAL A 213 19.52 -21.13 3.77
CA VAL A 213 20.07 -20.69 5.04
C VAL A 213 19.01 -20.69 6.13
N HIS A 214 19.41 -20.91 7.37
CA HIS A 214 18.52 -20.78 8.50
C HIS A 214 18.46 -19.32 8.98
N LEU A 215 17.28 -18.68 8.79
CA LEU A 215 17.01 -17.34 9.31
C LEU A 215 16.74 -17.42 10.82
N LYS A 216 17.53 -16.69 11.61
CA LYS A 216 17.41 -16.68 13.08
C LYS A 216 15.97 -16.41 13.54
N LYS A 217 15.45 -17.26 14.42
CA LYS A 217 14.07 -17.23 14.99
C LYS A 217 12.92 -17.48 14.00
N TYR A 218 13.24 -17.87 12.76
CA TYR A 218 12.21 -18.13 11.74
C TYR A 218 12.27 -19.57 11.21
N GLY A 219 13.31 -19.96 10.55
CA GLY A 219 13.47 -21.24 9.88
C GLY A 219 14.30 -21.14 8.61
N PHE A 220 14.23 -22.17 7.77
CA PHE A 220 14.94 -22.17 6.50
C PHE A 220 14.32 -21.23 5.49
N ILE A 221 15.16 -20.50 4.77
CA ILE A 221 14.80 -19.62 3.66
C ILE A 221 15.78 -19.81 2.53
N LYS A 222 15.36 -19.53 1.29
CA LYS A 222 16.25 -19.48 0.14
C LYS A 222 16.60 -18.03 -0.20
N LEU A 223 17.89 -17.71 -0.21
CA LEU A 223 18.43 -16.40 -0.57
C LEU A 223 18.86 -16.41 -2.03
N PHE A 224 18.52 -15.33 -2.73
CA PHE A 224 19.00 -15.07 -4.08
C PHE A 224 19.78 -13.74 -4.10
N HIS A 225 20.83 -13.69 -4.91
CA HIS A 225 21.52 -12.47 -5.20
C HIS A 225 20.99 -11.87 -6.50
N SER A 226 20.50 -10.62 -6.46
CA SER A 226 20.15 -9.90 -7.68
C SER A 226 21.03 -8.66 -7.80
N VAL A 227 21.59 -8.47 -8.99
CA VAL A 227 22.35 -7.26 -9.35
C VAL A 227 21.40 -6.41 -10.20
N ASN A 228 21.18 -5.16 -9.82
CA ASN A 228 20.44 -4.25 -10.67
C ASN A 228 21.23 -3.92 -11.95
N LYS A 229 20.55 -3.44 -13.00
CA LYS A 229 21.20 -3.08 -14.28
C LYS A 229 22.34 -2.05 -14.15
N ALA A 230 22.46 -1.39 -13.01
CA ALA A 230 23.53 -0.45 -12.69
C ALA A 230 24.71 -1.09 -11.92
N GLY A 231 24.71 -2.42 -11.74
CA GLY A 231 25.81 -3.16 -11.07
C GLY A 231 25.94 -2.86 -9.55
N LYS A 232 24.90 -2.33 -8.91
CA LYS A 232 24.89 -2.01 -7.48
C LYS A 232 23.96 -2.93 -6.72
#